data_b7fbb5b298465b97944b555b7671593b
#
_entry.id   b7fbb5b298465b97944b555b7671593b
#
_cell.length_a   1.000
_cell.length_b   1.000
_cell.length_c   1.000
_cell.angle_alpha   90.00
_cell.angle_beta   90.00
_cell.angle_gamma   90.00
#
_symmetry.space_group_name_H-M   'P 1'
#
loop_
_entity.id
_entity.type
_entity.pdbx_description
1 polymer ?
#
loop_
_entity_poly.entity_id
_entity_poly.type
_entity_poly.pdbx_seq_one_letter_code
_entity_poly.pdbx_strand_id
1 'polypeptide(L)'
;MSATEARTEVVVFVNGEKFTLESNQVTVGTLITDGGGQPGQYELQKRSGERGPVIQTYTDPSQVITVDNGDHFTTRFTGPINPS
;
A
#
# COMPACT_ATOMS: atom_id res chain seq x y z
N MET A 1 -24.63 9.88 -17.66
CA MET A 1 -24.10 9.75 -17.49
C MET A 1 -23.35 9.47 -17.62
N SER A 2 -23.05 9.35 -17.73
CA SER A 2 -22.33 8.87 -17.88
C SER A 2 -21.60 8.50 -17.43
N ALA A 3 -21.63 8.37 -17.25
CA ALA A 3 -20.94 7.98 -16.63
C ALA A 3 -20.18 7.11 -16.83
N THR A 4 -20.03 6.85 -17.15
CA THR A 4 -19.41 5.93 -17.39
C THR A 4 -18.16 6.05 -17.51
N GLU A 5 -17.73 6.80 -17.01
CA GLU A 5 -16.55 6.92 -17.06
C GLU A 5 -15.91 5.90 -16.61
N ALA A 6 -15.08 5.58 -17.09
CA ALA A 6 -14.32 4.54 -16.73
C ALA A 6 -13.68 4.77 -15.48
N ARG A 7 -14.06 4.12 -14.46
CA ARG A 7 -13.39 4.20 -13.31
C ARG A 7 -12.26 3.32 -13.42
N THR A 8 -11.09 3.66 -13.01
CA THR A 8 -9.92 2.84 -12.99
C THR A 8 -9.83 2.22 -11.61
N GLU A 9 -10.51 1.09 -11.48
CA GLU A 9 -10.42 0.38 -10.22
C GLU A 9 -9.20 -0.52 -10.24
N VAL A 10 -8.44 -0.50 -9.17
CA VAL A 10 -7.21 -1.24 -9.07
C VAL A 10 -7.28 -2.11 -7.83
N VAL A 11 -6.99 -3.38 -7.99
CA VAL A 11 -6.97 -4.31 -6.86
C VAL A 11 -5.52 -4.50 -6.44
N VAL A 12 -5.26 -4.28 -5.16
CA VAL A 12 -3.94 -4.52 -4.58
C VAL A 12 -4.10 -5.40 -3.36
N PHE A 13 -3.01 -5.97 -2.92
CA PHE A 13 -3.00 -6.82 -1.74
C PHE A 13 -2.03 -6.21 -0.74
N VAL A 14 -2.47 -6.06 0.49
CA VAL A 14 -1.63 -5.57 1.57
C VAL A 14 -1.65 -6.62 2.67
N ASN A 15 -0.49 -7.17 2.97
CA ASN A 15 -0.35 -8.25 3.96
C ASN A 15 -1.27 -9.43 3.62
N GLY A 16 -1.43 -9.69 2.31
CA GLY A 16 -2.25 -10.80 1.86
C GLY A 16 -3.73 -10.51 1.78
N GLU A 17 -4.15 -9.31 2.13
CA GLU A 17 -5.55 -8.96 2.13
C GLU A 17 -5.87 -8.10 0.93
N LYS A 18 -6.99 -8.37 0.29
CA LYS A 18 -7.36 -7.71 -0.96
C LYS A 18 -8.05 -6.39 -0.69
N PHE A 19 -7.61 -5.36 -1.38
CA PHE A 19 -8.25 -4.04 -1.31
C PHE A 19 -8.50 -3.53 -2.71
N THR A 20 -9.65 -2.94 -2.92
CA THR A 20 -10.00 -2.34 -4.20
C THR A 20 -9.91 -0.83 -4.06
N LEU A 21 -9.10 -0.23 -4.90
CA LEU A 21 -8.88 1.22 -4.89
C LEU A 21 -9.60 1.84 -6.06
N GLU A 22 -10.05 3.07 -5.87
CA GLU A 22 -10.78 3.75 -6.94
C GLU A 22 -9.86 4.42 -7.94
N SER A 23 -8.56 4.41 -7.67
CA SER A 23 -7.59 5.08 -8.51
C SER A 23 -6.30 4.31 -8.44
N ASN A 24 -5.48 4.46 -9.46
CA ASN A 24 -4.16 3.85 -9.43
C ASN A 24 -3.14 4.71 -8.69
N GLN A 25 -3.58 5.81 -8.08
CA GLN A 25 -2.70 6.62 -7.26
C GLN A 25 -3.21 6.59 -5.83
N VAL A 26 -2.30 6.36 -4.90
CA VAL A 26 -2.69 6.20 -3.51
C VAL A 26 -1.49 6.63 -2.66
N THR A 27 -1.76 7.12 -1.46
CA THR A 27 -0.66 7.46 -0.57
C THR A 27 -0.18 6.21 0.14
N VAL A 28 1.10 6.22 0.46
CA VAL A 28 1.72 5.14 1.20
C VAL A 28 0.98 4.93 2.53
N GLY A 29 0.61 6.03 3.17
CA GLY A 29 -0.10 5.94 4.45
C GLY A 29 -1.44 5.24 4.35
N THR A 30 -2.15 5.43 3.24
CA THR A 30 -3.42 4.75 3.04
C THR A 30 -3.22 3.23 3.02
N LEU A 31 -2.21 2.77 2.31
CA LEU A 31 -1.96 1.34 2.25
C LEU A 31 -1.47 0.79 3.58
N ILE A 32 -0.72 1.56 4.33
CA ILE A 32 -0.29 1.14 5.66
C ILE A 32 -1.51 1.01 6.56
N THR A 33 -2.43 1.96 6.49
CA THR A 33 -3.64 1.91 7.29
C THR A 33 -4.50 0.72 6.89
N ASP A 34 -4.60 0.45 5.59
CA ASP A 34 -5.36 -0.69 5.11
C ASP A 34 -4.77 -1.98 5.66
N GLY A 35 -3.47 -2.04 5.82
CA GLY A 35 -2.83 -3.22 6.39
C GLY A 35 -2.89 -3.30 7.91
N GLY A 36 -3.53 -2.33 8.54
CA GLY A 36 -3.69 -2.36 9.99
C GLY A 36 -2.60 -1.62 10.75
N GLY A 37 -1.70 -0.95 10.05
CA GLY A 37 -0.64 -0.20 10.71
C GLY A 37 -0.98 1.25 10.86
N GLN A 38 -0.13 1.97 11.56
CA GLN A 38 -0.28 3.40 11.70
C GLN A 38 0.76 4.09 10.84
N PRO A 39 0.34 5.00 9.97
CA PRO A 39 1.31 5.77 9.19
C PRO A 39 2.27 6.49 10.12
N GLY A 40 3.54 6.46 9.77
CA GLY A 40 4.56 7.04 10.62
C GLY A 40 5.25 6.04 11.51
N GLN A 41 4.64 4.88 11.73
CA GLN A 41 5.25 3.83 12.53
C GLN A 41 5.51 2.57 11.74
N TYR A 42 5.08 2.54 10.48
CA TYR A 42 5.29 1.40 9.61
C TYR A 42 5.85 1.88 8.30
N GLU A 43 6.60 1.02 7.65
CA GLU A 43 6.98 1.28 6.27
C GLU A 43 6.19 0.35 5.38
N LEU A 44 6.05 0.74 4.12
CA LEU A 44 5.35 -0.05 3.13
C LEU A 44 6.38 -0.68 2.20
N GLN A 45 6.26 -1.98 2.00
CA GLN A 45 7.18 -2.70 1.13
C GLN A 45 6.41 -3.27 -0.04
N LYS A 46 6.84 -2.94 -1.25
CA LYS A 46 6.23 -3.50 -2.45
C LYS A 46 6.99 -4.77 -2.81
N ARG A 47 6.25 -5.82 -3.09
CA ARG A 47 6.84 -7.10 -3.42
C ARG A 47 6.64 -7.40 -4.89
N SER A 48 7.47 -8.25 -5.44
CA SER A 48 7.38 -8.60 -6.85
C SER A 48 6.22 -9.53 -7.13
N GLY A 49 5.52 -10.01 -6.11
CA GLY A 49 4.37 -10.87 -6.23
C GLY A 49 3.99 -11.34 -4.87
N GLU A 50 3.05 -12.27 -4.82
CA GLU A 50 2.52 -12.71 -3.52
C GLU A 50 3.61 -13.24 -2.61
N ARG A 51 4.58 -13.92 -3.16
CA ARG A 51 5.67 -14.48 -2.37
C ARG A 51 7.02 -13.99 -2.84
N GLY A 52 7.03 -12.91 -3.61
CA GLY A 52 8.27 -12.41 -4.14
C GLY A 52 9.03 -11.57 -3.15
N PRO A 53 10.26 -11.25 -3.47
CA PRO A 53 11.05 -10.39 -2.60
C PRO A 53 10.56 -8.95 -2.63
N VAL A 54 11.00 -8.20 -1.65
CA VAL A 54 10.72 -6.77 -1.59
C VAL A 54 11.54 -6.10 -2.68
N ILE A 55 10.87 -5.34 -3.55
CA ILE A 55 11.53 -4.65 -4.63
C ILE A 55 11.55 -3.15 -4.42
N GLN A 56 10.76 -2.63 -3.47
CA GLN A 56 10.73 -1.21 -3.20
C GLN A 56 10.21 -1.01 -1.78
N THR A 57 10.81 -0.05 -1.07
CA THR A 57 10.37 0.28 0.28
C THR A 57 10.02 1.75 0.33
N TYR A 58 8.87 2.06 0.90
CA TYR A 58 8.40 3.43 1.05
C TYR A 58 8.30 3.75 2.52
N THR A 59 8.93 4.85 2.93
CA THR A 59 8.94 5.23 4.33
C THR A 59 8.16 6.50 4.62
N ASP A 60 7.78 7.24 3.59
CA ASP A 60 7.07 8.51 3.76
C ASP A 60 5.58 8.26 3.56
N PRO A 61 4.78 8.33 4.63
CA PRO A 61 3.35 8.03 4.48
C PRO A 61 2.60 9.02 3.62
N SER A 62 3.15 10.21 3.40
CA SER A 62 2.46 11.18 2.57
C SER A 62 2.82 11.06 1.10
N GLN A 63 3.72 10.17 0.76
CA GLN A 63 4.14 9.98 -0.62
C GLN A 63 3.02 9.34 -1.41
N VAL A 64 2.75 9.88 -2.60
CA VAL A 64 1.77 9.30 -3.50
C VAL A 64 2.50 8.37 -4.46
N ILE A 65 2.01 7.15 -4.57
CA ILE A 65 2.61 6.17 -5.47
C ILE A 65 1.56 5.70 -6.47
N THR A 66 2.04 5.17 -7.57
CA THR A 66 1.18 4.60 -8.59
C THR A 66 1.22 3.09 -8.43
N VAL A 67 0.04 2.48 -8.39
CA VAL A 67 -0.07 1.04 -8.20
C VAL A 67 -0.73 0.42 -9.42
N ASP A 68 -0.51 -0.86 -9.60
CA ASP A 68 -1.11 -1.62 -10.68
C ASP A 68 -1.96 -2.73 -10.12
N ASN A 69 -2.86 -3.20 -10.95
CA ASN A 69 -3.74 -4.28 -10.59
C ASN A 69 -2.91 -5.50 -10.22
N GLY A 70 -3.16 -6.04 -9.06
CA GLY A 70 -2.44 -7.24 -8.61
C GLY A 70 -1.17 -6.97 -7.85
N ASP A 71 -0.84 -5.70 -7.58
CA ASP A 71 0.36 -5.40 -6.81
C ASP A 71 0.24 -5.93 -5.39
N HIS A 72 1.34 -6.39 -4.86
CA HIS A 72 1.41 -6.94 -3.52
C HIS A 72 2.29 -6.09 -2.64
N PHE A 73 1.80 -5.80 -1.45
CA PHE A 73 2.51 -4.98 -0.48
C PHE A 73 2.49 -5.66 0.87
N THR A 74 3.49 -5.36 1.67
CA THR A 74 3.48 -5.75 3.08
C THR A 74 3.88 -4.53 3.87
N THR A 75 3.53 -4.53 5.17
CA THR A 75 3.93 -3.46 6.05
C THR A 75 4.87 -4.01 7.08
N ARG A 76 5.77 -3.15 7.56
CA ARG A 76 6.74 -3.54 8.54
C ARG A 76 6.83 -2.44 9.58
N PHE A 77 6.78 -2.83 10.84
CA PHE A 77 6.84 -1.87 11.93
C PHE A 77 8.25 -1.30 12.02
N THR A 78 8.35 0.01 12.00
CA THR A 78 9.62 0.70 12.12
C THR A 78 9.59 1.76 13.20
N GLY A 79 8.47 1.86 13.91
CA GLY A 79 8.34 2.89 14.90
C GLY A 79 9.42 2.78 15.96
N PRO A 80 9.61 3.84 16.71
CA PRO A 80 10.69 3.81 17.66
C PRO A 80 10.42 2.75 18.68
N ILE A 81 11.43 1.96 18.90
CA ILE A 81 11.36 1.04 19.98
C ILE A 81 11.62 1.86 21.17
N ASN A 82 10.65 1.97 21.99
CA ASN A 82 10.80 2.80 23.13
C ASN A 82 11.40 2.00 24.23
N PRO A 83 12.65 2.12 24.46
CA PRO A 83 13.30 1.22 25.37
C PRO A 83 13.02 1.52 26.81
N SER A 84 12.43 2.60 27.10
CA SER A 84 12.28 2.81 28.53
C SER A 84 10.89 2.87 28.96
#